data_5f290097ae709b837d0bc1d09646f50b
#
_entry.id   5f290097ae709b837d0bc1d09646f50b
#
_cell.length_a   1.000
_cell.length_b   1.000
_cell.length_c   1.000
_cell.angle_alpha   90.00
_cell.angle_beta   90.00
_cell.angle_gamma   90.00
#
_symmetry.space_group_name_H-M   'P 1'
#
loop_
_entity.id
_entity.type
_entity.pdbx_description
1 polymer ?
#
loop_
_entity_poly.entity_id
_entity_poly.type
_entity_poly.pdbx_seq_one_letter_code
_entity_poly.pdbx_strand_id
1 'polypeptide(L)'
;MKVSSIFKYIFIIFAVGIIAYAGYRIYNNQNKEEENNQDSSTVVEENIIRDLRMGITNYDTMNPLITQNKDIINIDTLIYEPLFNLTKDYQLEPCLAKECSKTGDKIYVVKTVSNAVWHDNTPFIAKDIAFTIDLLK
;
A
#
# COMPACT_ATOMS: atom_id res chain seq x y z
N MET A 1 -77.34 33.32 -0.11
CA MET A 1 -75.95 33.74 0.01
C MET A 1 -75.10 32.91 0.98
N LYS A 2 -75.21 31.61 1.06
CA LYS A 2 -74.40 30.81 1.99
C LYS A 2 -73.60 29.66 1.31
N VAL A 3 -73.87 29.39 0.02
CA VAL A 3 -73.23 28.29 -0.70
C VAL A 3 -71.77 28.63 -1.07
N SER A 4 -71.44 29.88 -1.37
CA SER A 4 -70.14 30.37 -1.75
C SER A 4 -69.07 30.24 -0.64
N SER A 5 -69.46 30.38 0.61
CA SER A 5 -68.56 30.23 1.76
C SER A 5 -68.16 28.77 2.00
N ILE A 6 -69.09 27.83 1.85
CA ILE A 6 -68.85 26.41 2.03
C ILE A 6 -67.86 25.88 0.99
N PHE A 7 -67.97 26.32 -0.29
CA PHE A 7 -67.03 25.96 -1.35
C PHE A 7 -65.59 26.48 -1.05
N LYS A 8 -65.46 27.68 -0.47
CA LYS A 8 -64.15 28.20 -0.06
C LYS A 8 -63.51 27.35 1.01
N TYR A 9 -64.22 26.91 2.00
CA TYR A 9 -63.70 26.06 3.07
C TYR A 9 -63.35 24.66 2.55
N ILE A 10 -64.14 24.07 1.67
CA ILE A 10 -63.82 22.79 1.04
C ILE A 10 -62.52 22.91 0.21
N PHE A 11 -62.33 24.01 -0.53
CA PHE A 11 -61.12 24.22 -1.29
C PHE A 11 -59.88 24.41 -0.44
N ILE A 12 -60.00 25.11 0.70
CA ILE A 12 -58.93 25.26 1.68
C ILE A 12 -58.55 23.91 2.31
N ILE A 13 -59.51 23.10 2.68
CA ILE A 13 -59.26 21.77 3.26
C ILE A 13 -58.55 20.88 2.23
N PHE A 14 -58.97 20.95 0.96
CA PHE A 14 -58.34 20.19 -0.12
C PHE A 14 -56.92 20.65 -0.39
N ALA A 15 -56.66 21.96 -0.40
CA ALA A 15 -55.31 22.52 -0.54
C ALA A 15 -54.38 22.14 0.61
N VAL A 16 -54.85 22.17 1.84
CA VAL A 16 -54.09 21.73 3.04
C VAL A 16 -53.78 20.22 2.95
N GLY A 17 -54.75 19.43 2.47
CA GLY A 17 -54.53 17.98 2.26
C GLY A 17 -53.45 17.67 1.22
N ILE A 18 -53.40 18.43 0.13
CA ILE A 18 -52.34 18.28 -0.90
C ILE A 18 -50.97 18.64 -0.33
N ILE A 19 -50.88 19.74 0.44
CA ILE A 19 -49.60 20.18 1.03
C ILE A 19 -49.14 19.15 2.06
N ALA A 20 -50.04 18.62 2.88
CA ALA A 20 -49.69 17.58 3.86
C ALA A 20 -49.23 16.26 3.18
N TYR A 21 -49.91 15.88 2.08
CA TYR A 21 -49.53 14.72 1.29
C TYR A 21 -48.17 14.92 0.59
N ALA A 22 -47.94 16.09 0.02
CA ALA A 22 -46.63 16.42 -0.59
C ALA A 22 -45.51 16.42 0.45
N GLY A 23 -45.75 16.99 1.64
CA GLY A 23 -44.78 16.93 2.76
C GLY A 23 -44.48 15.51 3.23
N TYR A 24 -45.52 14.68 3.33
CA TYR A 24 -45.35 13.26 3.67
C TYR A 24 -44.56 12.49 2.62
N ARG A 25 -44.79 12.77 1.35
CA ARG A 25 -44.03 12.17 0.23
C ARG A 25 -42.55 12.56 0.26
N ILE A 26 -42.25 13.84 0.51
CA ILE A 26 -40.89 14.35 0.62
C ILE A 26 -40.18 13.74 1.83
N TYR A 27 -40.85 13.70 2.99
CA TYR A 27 -40.32 13.08 4.21
C TYR A 27 -40.00 11.60 4.02
N ASN A 28 -40.92 10.82 3.42
CA ASN A 28 -40.68 9.41 3.15
C ASN A 28 -39.59 9.15 2.08
N ASN A 29 -39.43 10.08 1.13
CA ASN A 29 -38.41 9.94 0.10
C ASN A 29 -37.00 10.24 0.67
N GLN A 30 -36.88 11.22 1.58
CA GLN A 30 -35.63 11.50 2.28
C GLN A 30 -35.21 10.34 3.16
N ASN A 31 -36.14 9.74 3.91
CA ASN A 31 -35.85 8.57 4.73
C ASN A 31 -35.46 7.33 3.90
N LYS A 32 -35.92 7.21 2.65
CA LYS A 32 -35.48 6.14 1.74
C LYS A 32 -34.11 6.38 1.14
N GLU A 33 -33.72 7.64 0.99
CA GLU A 33 -32.37 7.99 0.50
C GLU A 33 -31.32 7.82 1.61
N GLU A 34 -31.67 8.05 2.86
CA GLU A 34 -30.76 7.78 4.00
C GLU A 34 -30.59 6.27 4.25
N GLU A 35 -31.64 5.46 4.09
CA GLU A 35 -31.56 4.00 4.26
C GLU A 35 -30.82 3.33 3.09
N ASN A 36 -30.85 3.94 1.88
CA ASN A 36 -30.15 3.42 0.72
C ASN A 36 -28.68 3.94 0.63
N ASN A 37 -28.34 5.00 1.38
CA ASN A 37 -26.96 5.49 1.49
C ASN A 37 -26.17 4.82 2.62
N GLN A 38 -26.83 4.08 3.52
CA GLN A 38 -26.15 3.30 4.57
C GLN A 38 -25.69 1.92 4.08
N ASP A 39 -26.19 1.45 2.94
CA ASP A 39 -25.79 0.15 2.37
C ASP A 39 -24.84 0.27 1.15
N SER A 40 -24.42 1.50 0.83
CA SER A 40 -23.43 1.81 -0.22
C SER A 40 -22.09 2.32 0.31
N SER A 41 -21.80 2.23 1.60
CA SER A 41 -20.43 2.00 2.00
C SER A 41 -20.11 0.54 1.62
N THR A 42 -19.91 0.26 0.34
CA THR A 42 -18.91 -0.69 -0.05
C THR A 42 -17.65 -0.20 0.68
N VAL A 43 -17.42 -0.71 1.87
CA VAL A 43 -16.08 -0.99 2.32
C VAL A 43 -15.53 -1.75 1.13
N VAL A 44 -14.80 -1.06 0.25
CA VAL A 44 -13.78 -1.69 -0.55
C VAL A 44 -12.92 -2.30 0.53
N GLU A 45 -13.20 -3.54 0.93
CA GLU A 45 -12.21 -4.39 1.52
C GLU A 45 -11.11 -4.35 0.46
N GLU A 46 -10.21 -3.40 0.67
CA GLU A 46 -8.97 -3.38 -0.05
C GLU A 46 -8.44 -4.77 0.20
N ASN A 47 -8.52 -5.59 -0.82
CA ASN A 47 -8.11 -6.97 -0.77
C ASN A 47 -6.59 -6.90 -0.68
N ILE A 48 -6.13 -6.51 0.52
CA ILE A 48 -4.72 -6.38 0.85
C ILE A 48 -4.21 -7.80 0.76
N ILE A 49 -3.64 -8.13 -0.38
CA ILE A 49 -2.91 -9.38 -0.58
C ILE A 49 -1.75 -9.31 0.41
N ARG A 50 -1.94 -9.91 1.57
CA ARG A 50 -0.93 -9.97 2.63
C ARG A 50 0.09 -11.08 2.38
N ASP A 51 -0.27 -12.05 1.53
CA ASP A 51 0.52 -13.23 1.28
C ASP A 51 1.03 -13.22 -0.17
N LEU A 52 2.33 -13.13 -0.35
CA LEU A 52 2.98 -13.38 -1.64
C LEU A 52 3.31 -14.88 -1.72
N ARG A 53 2.69 -15.58 -2.67
CA ARG A 53 2.97 -17.00 -2.94
C ARG A 53 3.78 -17.13 -4.22
N MET A 54 4.98 -17.65 -4.11
CA MET A 54 5.88 -17.87 -5.23
C MET A 54 6.17 -19.37 -5.39
N GLY A 55 6.08 -19.86 -6.63
CA GLY A 55 6.52 -21.22 -6.95
C GLY A 55 8.02 -21.26 -7.13
N ILE A 56 8.67 -22.26 -6.53
CA ILE A 56 10.10 -22.52 -6.70
C ILE A 56 10.29 -23.96 -7.20
N THR A 57 11.31 -24.19 -8.02
CA THR A 57 11.59 -25.51 -8.59
C THR A 57 12.23 -26.45 -7.58
N ASN A 58 13.09 -25.91 -6.73
CA ASN A 58 13.79 -26.64 -5.69
C ASN A 58 14.20 -25.67 -4.59
N TYR A 59 14.41 -26.15 -3.39
CA TYR A 59 14.90 -25.37 -2.26
C TYR A 59 16.23 -25.89 -1.78
N ASP A 60 17.24 -25.05 -1.70
CA ASP A 60 18.53 -25.35 -1.10
C ASP A 60 18.71 -24.58 0.22
N THR A 61 18.80 -23.25 0.17
CA THR A 61 18.97 -22.40 1.36
C THR A 61 18.56 -20.96 1.02
N MET A 62 18.08 -20.21 2.01
CA MET A 62 17.81 -18.76 1.89
C MET A 62 19.06 -17.90 2.19
N ASN A 63 20.24 -18.50 2.26
CA ASN A 63 21.46 -17.73 2.45
C ASN A 63 22.02 -17.28 1.09
N PRO A 64 22.00 -15.96 0.78
CA PRO A 64 22.40 -15.43 -0.53
C PRO A 64 23.89 -15.65 -0.85
N LEU A 65 24.71 -16.00 0.15
CA LEU A 65 26.15 -16.25 -0.06
C LEU A 65 26.46 -17.66 -0.57
N ILE A 66 25.53 -18.61 -0.42
CA ILE A 66 25.79 -20.03 -0.71
C ILE A 66 24.71 -20.70 -1.57
N THR A 67 23.53 -20.06 -1.77
CA THR A 67 22.49 -20.61 -2.64
C THR A 67 22.98 -20.67 -4.10
N GLN A 68 22.64 -21.76 -4.77
CA GLN A 68 22.88 -21.94 -6.21
C GLN A 68 21.57 -21.99 -6.99
N ASN A 69 20.45 -21.91 -6.31
CA ASN A 69 19.13 -21.96 -6.90
C ASN A 69 18.72 -20.56 -7.42
N LYS A 70 18.44 -20.45 -8.73
CA LYS A 70 18.05 -19.18 -9.36
C LYS A 70 16.75 -18.60 -8.81
N ASP A 71 15.79 -19.46 -8.43
CA ASP A 71 14.53 -18.99 -7.87
C ASP A 71 14.75 -18.36 -6.50
N ILE A 72 15.64 -18.95 -5.68
CA ILE A 72 16.02 -18.41 -4.37
C ILE A 72 16.82 -17.10 -4.55
N ILE A 73 17.76 -17.03 -5.47
CA ILE A 73 18.51 -15.80 -5.76
C ILE A 73 17.54 -14.66 -6.12
N ASN A 74 16.49 -14.94 -6.89
CA ASN A 74 15.49 -13.92 -7.22
C ASN A 74 14.65 -13.52 -5.99
N ILE A 75 14.32 -14.45 -5.10
CA ILE A 75 13.61 -14.16 -3.85
C ILE A 75 14.50 -13.35 -2.91
N ASP A 76 15.78 -13.68 -2.83
CA ASP A 76 16.77 -12.98 -2.00
C ASP A 76 16.87 -11.49 -2.35
N THR A 77 16.64 -11.11 -3.62
CA THR A 77 16.60 -9.70 -4.02
C THR A 77 15.44 -8.91 -3.41
N LEU A 78 14.40 -9.58 -2.89
CA LEU A 78 13.27 -8.97 -2.18
C LEU A 78 13.55 -8.84 -0.66
N ILE A 79 14.54 -9.55 -0.16
CA ILE A 79 14.85 -9.64 1.27
C ILE A 79 16.13 -8.87 1.62
N TYR A 80 17.14 -8.97 0.74
CA TYR A 80 18.47 -8.39 0.96
C TYR A 80 18.79 -7.30 -0.05
N GLU A 81 19.27 -6.19 0.44
CA GLU A 81 19.77 -5.09 -0.39
C GLU A 81 21.28 -5.23 -0.62
N PRO A 82 21.77 -5.08 -1.87
CA PRO A 82 23.19 -5.14 -2.16
C PRO A 82 23.88 -3.80 -1.85
N LEU A 83 25.21 -3.82 -1.83
CA LEU A 83 25.99 -2.57 -1.76
C LEU A 83 25.81 -1.72 -3.02
N PHE A 84 25.79 -2.37 -4.18
CA PHE A 84 25.57 -1.76 -5.49
C PHE A 84 24.64 -2.64 -6.31
N ASN A 85 23.75 -2.03 -7.06
CA ASN A 85 22.97 -2.70 -8.09
C ASN A 85 23.75 -2.76 -9.39
N LEU A 86 23.60 -3.84 -10.15
CA LEU A 86 24.13 -3.95 -11.50
C LEU A 86 23.02 -3.62 -12.50
N THR A 87 23.22 -2.58 -13.30
CA THR A 87 22.28 -2.22 -14.36
C THR A 87 22.36 -3.17 -15.54
N LYS A 88 21.40 -3.04 -16.48
CA LYS A 88 21.39 -3.80 -17.74
C LYS A 88 22.61 -3.49 -18.62
N ASP A 89 23.19 -2.32 -18.46
CA ASP A 89 24.38 -1.85 -19.19
C ASP A 89 25.69 -2.17 -18.44
N TYR A 90 25.61 -3.05 -17.45
CA TYR A 90 26.73 -3.47 -16.60
C TYR A 90 27.39 -2.32 -15.82
N GLN A 91 26.63 -1.26 -15.52
CA GLN A 91 27.08 -0.18 -14.66
C GLN A 91 26.68 -0.46 -13.21
N LEU A 92 27.50 -0.01 -12.26
CA LEU A 92 27.20 -0.11 -10.83
C LEU A 92 26.44 1.13 -10.38
N GLU A 93 25.24 0.93 -9.84
CA GLU A 93 24.45 1.96 -9.18
C GLU A 93 24.54 1.83 -7.66
N PRO A 94 24.80 2.94 -6.93
CA PRO A 94 24.79 2.94 -5.47
C PRO A 94 23.47 2.44 -4.89
N CYS A 95 23.57 1.58 -3.82
CA CYS A 95 22.44 1.15 -3.00
C CYS A 95 22.80 1.34 -1.52
N LEU A 96 23.21 0.32 -0.78
CA LEU A 96 23.70 0.47 0.60
C LEU A 96 25.09 1.14 0.65
N ALA A 97 25.87 1.03 -0.40
CA ALA A 97 27.09 1.83 -0.56
C ALA A 97 26.76 3.14 -1.29
N LYS A 98 27.11 4.27 -0.70
CA LYS A 98 26.99 5.59 -1.29
C LYS A 98 28.11 5.87 -2.29
N GLU A 99 29.31 5.38 -2.01
CA GLU A 99 30.52 5.64 -2.77
C GLU A 99 31.51 4.49 -2.61
N CYS A 100 32.23 4.16 -3.67
CA CYS A 100 33.37 3.26 -3.63
C CYS A 100 34.54 3.90 -4.34
N SER A 101 35.69 4.01 -3.67
CA SER A 101 36.90 4.55 -4.23
C SER A 101 38.09 3.59 -4.06
N LYS A 102 38.88 3.45 -5.11
CA LYS A 102 40.11 2.67 -5.07
C LYS A 102 41.26 3.58 -4.59
N THR A 103 41.86 3.24 -3.45
CA THR A 103 42.93 4.04 -2.82
C THR A 103 44.30 3.39 -2.93
N GLY A 104 44.37 2.15 -3.42
CA GLY A 104 45.64 1.41 -3.61
C GLY A 104 45.42 0.28 -4.61
N ASP A 105 46.45 -0.54 -4.83
CA ASP A 105 46.38 -1.60 -5.85
C ASP A 105 45.25 -2.61 -5.54
N LYS A 106 45.03 -2.96 -4.28
CA LYS A 106 43.98 -3.89 -3.81
C LYS A 106 43.15 -3.30 -2.68
N ILE A 107 43.15 -1.97 -2.50
CA ILE A 107 42.47 -1.31 -1.40
C ILE A 107 41.30 -0.50 -1.96
N TYR A 108 40.11 -0.81 -1.49
CA TYR A 108 38.88 -0.11 -1.79
C TYR A 108 38.29 0.46 -0.51
N VAL A 109 37.84 1.71 -0.56
CA VAL A 109 37.11 2.37 0.53
C VAL A 109 35.68 2.50 0.11
N VAL A 110 34.79 1.90 0.90
CA VAL A 110 33.35 1.95 0.68
C VAL A 110 32.73 2.83 1.77
N LYS A 111 31.98 3.86 1.36
CA LYS A 111 31.16 4.67 2.27
C LYS A 111 29.72 4.20 2.19
N THR A 112 29.13 3.91 3.34
CA THR A 112 27.73 3.47 3.44
C THR A 112 26.77 4.65 3.52
N VAL A 113 25.49 4.41 3.17
CA VAL A 113 24.41 5.33 3.48
C VAL A 113 24.22 5.40 5.01
N SER A 114 23.75 6.55 5.53
CA SER A 114 23.67 6.79 6.97
C SER A 114 22.31 6.45 7.57
N ASN A 115 21.30 6.17 6.72
CA ASN A 115 19.92 6.01 7.12
C ASN A 115 19.37 4.58 6.89
N ALA A 116 20.22 3.64 6.52
CA ALA A 116 19.82 2.24 6.37
C ALA A 116 19.66 1.58 7.73
N VAL A 117 18.65 0.73 7.84
CA VAL A 117 18.35 -0.06 9.03
C VAL A 117 18.05 -1.51 8.63
N TRP A 118 18.29 -2.43 9.54
CA TRP A 118 17.86 -3.81 9.41
C TRP A 118 16.34 -3.96 9.60
N HIS A 119 15.79 -5.13 9.31
CA HIS A 119 14.36 -5.43 9.47
C HIS A 119 13.85 -5.27 10.92
N ASP A 120 14.74 -5.35 11.90
CA ASP A 120 14.46 -5.13 13.32
C ASP A 120 14.64 -3.68 13.76
N ASN A 121 14.85 -2.75 12.81
CA ASN A 121 15.14 -1.32 12.99
C ASN A 121 16.50 -1.02 13.65
N THR A 122 17.40 -1.99 13.80
CA THR A 122 18.78 -1.68 14.21
C THR A 122 19.55 -0.99 13.08
N PRO A 123 20.44 -0.02 13.39
CA PRO A 123 21.20 0.68 12.36
C PRO A 123 22.13 -0.27 11.60
N PHE A 124 22.13 -0.18 10.27
CA PHE A 124 23.11 -0.82 9.42
C PHE A 124 24.43 -0.03 9.43
N ILE A 125 25.53 -0.70 9.70
CA ILE A 125 26.85 -0.07 9.85
C ILE A 125 27.92 -0.77 9.02
N ALA A 126 29.04 -0.07 8.76
CA ALA A 126 30.15 -0.60 7.97
C ALA A 126 30.74 -1.92 8.52
N LYS A 127 30.61 -2.19 9.82
CA LYS A 127 31.04 -3.43 10.45
C LYS A 127 30.25 -4.65 9.92
N ASP A 128 28.99 -4.47 9.57
CA ASP A 128 28.15 -5.54 9.05
C ASP A 128 28.63 -5.98 7.66
N ILE A 129 29.07 -5.01 6.83
CA ILE A 129 29.71 -5.30 5.55
C ILE A 129 31.02 -6.07 5.74
N ALA A 130 31.85 -5.60 6.66
CA ALA A 130 33.14 -6.25 6.94
C ALA A 130 32.92 -7.70 7.39
N PHE A 131 31.94 -7.94 8.25
CA PHE A 131 31.58 -9.29 8.70
C PHE A 131 31.17 -10.19 7.51
N THR A 132 30.31 -9.69 6.63
CA THR A 132 29.83 -10.44 5.45
C THR A 132 31.01 -10.77 4.50
N ILE A 133 31.92 -9.82 4.27
CA ILE A 133 33.09 -10.04 3.42
C ILE A 133 34.05 -11.07 4.06
N ASP A 134 34.20 -11.05 5.36
CA ASP A 134 35.03 -12.01 6.09
C ASP A 134 34.51 -13.44 6.00
N LEU A 135 33.18 -13.64 5.88
CA LEU A 135 32.60 -14.95 5.65
C LEU A 135 32.87 -15.55 4.25
N LEU A 136 33.28 -14.68 3.28
CA LEU A 136 33.56 -15.10 1.90
C LEU A 136 35.03 -15.47 1.67
N LYS A 137 35.90 -15.36 2.67
CA LYS A 137 37.32 -15.72 2.61
C LYS A 137 37.53 -17.19 2.87
#